data_fb0463a4bed4688e92d69a922a402f5c
#
_entry.id   fb0463a4bed4688e92d69a922a402f5c
#
_cell.length_a   1.000
_cell.length_b   1.000
_cell.length_c   1.000
_cell.angle_alpha   90.00
_cell.angle_beta   90.00
_cell.angle_gamma   90.00
#
_symmetry.space_group_name_H-M   'P 1'
#
loop_
_entity.id
_entity.type
_entity.pdbx_description
1 polymer ?
#
loop_
_entity_poly.entity_id
_entity_poly.type
_entity_poly.pdbx_seq_one_letter_code
_entity_poly.pdbx_strand_id
1 'polypeptide(L)'
;DTLRDRYRWELIIVDDGSQDQSGLIADRFSSIRKNVHVFHHFTNMQLGRSLQTAFQHCQGDYVVTMDLDLSYSPDHIERLLEKIIATQAQIVIASPYMKGGRVSNVPWKRRLLSKCANKFLSMSYKGNIHTITGMVRAYERKFIRSLNLKATDTECNAEILYKAQLLRAKVIEIPAHLDWGLLNTAGKKRHSSMKILRGIGGSLMAGFIFRPFMYFIVPGIILLLVSVYIIVWIFINTMTIYPETLATSPYFDDQFSNAVAAVYKARPHAFFVGGSTLLAALQLLSLGILSLQNKRYFEELFHFSTTLYKKHLENLAVTGCKDVTDDR
;
A
#
# COMPACT_ATOMS: atom_id res chain seq x y z
N ASP A 1 10.04 8.01 30.49
CA ASP A 1 10.40 9.08 31.44
C ASP A 1 11.08 10.28 30.72
N THR A 2 11.90 10.08 29.68
CA THR A 2 12.59 11.16 28.93
C THR A 2 11.68 12.20 28.29
N LEU A 3 10.46 11.82 27.92
CA LEU A 3 9.46 12.73 27.30
C LEU A 3 8.58 13.45 28.32
N ARG A 4 8.64 13.04 29.60
CA ARG A 4 7.70 13.48 30.64
C ARG A 4 7.78 14.96 30.94
N ASP A 5 8.97 15.54 30.87
CA ASP A 5 9.21 16.94 31.22
C ASP A 5 8.91 17.90 30.05
N ARG A 6 8.77 17.35 28.82
CA ARG A 6 8.56 18.14 27.61
C ARG A 6 7.14 18.07 27.05
N TYR A 7 6.45 16.91 27.25
CA TYR A 7 5.16 16.66 26.64
C TYR A 7 4.18 16.08 27.66
N ARG A 8 2.92 16.49 27.56
CA ARG A 8 1.79 15.75 28.15
C ARG A 8 1.55 14.53 27.26
N TRP A 9 1.67 13.34 27.78
CA TRP A 9 1.55 12.12 26.99
C TRP A 9 0.56 11.12 27.59
N GLU A 10 -0.03 10.35 26.75
CA GLU A 10 -0.79 9.15 27.05
C GLU A 10 -0.20 7.97 26.28
N LEU A 11 -0.35 6.77 26.80
CA LEU A 11 0.02 5.53 26.13
C LEU A 11 -1.25 4.69 25.92
N ILE A 12 -1.55 4.37 24.67
CA ILE A 12 -2.64 3.48 24.31
C ILE A 12 -2.04 2.14 23.88
N ILE A 13 -2.40 1.10 24.59
CA ILE A 13 -2.03 -0.29 24.28
C ILE A 13 -3.28 -0.97 23.77
N VAL A 14 -3.20 -1.57 22.59
CA VAL A 14 -4.27 -2.41 22.05
C VAL A 14 -3.80 -3.84 22.04
N ASP A 15 -4.42 -4.66 22.86
CA ASP A 15 -4.22 -6.10 22.90
C ASP A 15 -5.17 -6.79 21.91
N ASP A 16 -4.61 -7.31 20.84
CA ASP A 16 -5.37 -7.90 19.74
C ASP A 16 -5.69 -9.38 19.97
N GLY A 17 -6.28 -9.68 21.12
CA GLY A 17 -6.72 -11.01 21.48
C GLY A 17 -5.57 -11.95 21.82
N SER A 18 -4.57 -11.50 22.60
CA SER A 18 -3.46 -12.31 23.05
C SER A 18 -3.94 -13.48 23.92
N GLN A 19 -3.42 -14.68 23.66
CA GLN A 19 -3.72 -15.89 24.43
C GLN A 19 -2.68 -16.19 25.52
N ASP A 20 -1.67 -15.34 25.62
CA ASP A 20 -0.62 -15.41 26.63
C ASP A 20 -0.83 -14.34 27.73
N GLN A 21 0.16 -14.13 28.56
CA GLN A 21 0.08 -13.15 29.65
C GLN A 21 0.20 -11.69 29.20
N SER A 22 0.28 -11.39 27.90
CA SER A 22 0.51 -10.03 27.39
C SER A 22 -0.59 -9.05 27.83
N GLY A 23 -1.86 -9.44 27.74
CA GLY A 23 -2.99 -8.63 28.19
C GLY A 23 -2.92 -8.33 29.69
N LEU A 24 -2.69 -9.34 30.53
CA LEU A 24 -2.56 -9.17 31.99
C LEU A 24 -1.38 -8.27 32.37
N ILE A 25 -0.26 -8.33 31.65
CA ILE A 25 0.89 -7.47 31.87
C ILE A 25 0.53 -6.02 31.53
N ALA A 26 -0.18 -5.82 30.41
CA ALA A 26 -0.65 -4.49 30.00
C ALA A 26 -1.61 -3.88 31.03
N ASP A 27 -2.54 -4.67 31.57
CA ASP A 27 -3.50 -4.23 32.58
C ASP A 27 -2.80 -3.86 33.90
N ARG A 28 -1.86 -4.67 34.36
CA ARG A 28 -1.05 -4.32 35.54
C ARG A 28 -0.26 -3.05 35.32
N PHE A 29 0.27 -2.82 34.13
CA PHE A 29 0.99 -1.60 33.80
C PHE A 29 0.07 -0.37 33.79
N SER A 30 -1.16 -0.49 33.29
CA SER A 30 -2.15 0.58 33.28
C SER A 30 -2.69 0.92 34.67
N SER A 31 -2.88 -0.09 35.56
CA SER A 31 -3.38 0.14 36.90
C SER A 31 -2.48 1.03 37.78
N ILE A 32 -1.19 1.09 37.47
CA ILE A 32 -0.20 1.89 38.20
C ILE A 32 -0.05 3.30 37.60
N ARG A 33 -0.52 3.53 36.37
CA ARG A 33 -0.32 4.78 35.61
C ARG A 33 -1.61 5.32 35.01
N LYS A 34 -2.07 6.48 35.47
CA LYS A 34 -3.32 7.12 35.01
C LYS A 34 -3.34 7.51 33.53
N ASN A 35 -2.18 7.66 32.91
CA ASN A 35 -2.01 8.04 31.50
C ASN A 35 -1.75 6.84 30.58
N VAL A 36 -2.00 5.62 31.04
CA VAL A 36 -1.89 4.39 30.24
C VAL A 36 -3.27 3.76 30.14
N HIS A 37 -3.72 3.55 28.92
CA HIS A 37 -5.04 2.96 28.61
C HIS A 37 -4.86 1.68 27.81
N VAL A 38 -5.54 0.62 28.21
CA VAL A 38 -5.49 -0.70 27.55
C VAL A 38 -6.87 -0.98 26.95
N PHE A 39 -6.87 -1.43 25.70
CA PHE A 39 -8.07 -1.87 24.99
C PHE A 39 -7.85 -3.31 24.52
N HIS A 40 -8.79 -4.19 24.79
CA HIS A 40 -8.73 -5.59 24.42
C HIS A 40 -9.70 -5.91 23.30
N HIS A 41 -9.24 -6.65 22.30
CA HIS A 41 -10.10 -7.31 21.33
C HIS A 41 -10.37 -8.74 21.77
N PHE A 42 -11.61 -9.21 21.63
CA PHE A 42 -11.97 -10.58 21.99
C PHE A 42 -11.23 -11.64 21.16
N THR A 43 -10.91 -11.31 19.92
CA THR A 43 -10.19 -12.17 18.99
C THR A 43 -9.19 -11.33 18.22
N ASN A 44 -8.21 -11.99 17.59
CA ASN A 44 -7.26 -11.27 16.72
C ASN A 44 -8.00 -10.65 15.54
N MET A 45 -8.08 -9.32 15.55
CA MET A 45 -8.71 -8.49 14.53
C MET A 45 -7.70 -7.88 13.54
N GLN A 46 -6.43 -8.17 13.72
CA GLN A 46 -5.29 -7.75 12.92
C GLN A 46 -4.86 -6.28 13.14
N LEU A 47 -3.69 -5.95 12.61
CA LEU A 47 -2.99 -4.69 12.86
C LEU A 47 -3.85 -3.45 12.53
N GLY A 48 -4.51 -3.45 11.39
CA GLY A 48 -5.30 -2.29 10.94
C GLY A 48 -6.45 -1.97 11.88
N ARG A 49 -7.12 -2.99 12.44
CA ARG A 49 -8.18 -2.79 13.43
C ARG A 49 -7.62 -2.27 14.75
N SER A 50 -6.48 -2.80 15.19
CA SER A 50 -5.81 -2.33 16.41
C SER A 50 -5.42 -0.85 16.29
N LEU A 51 -4.90 -0.43 15.13
CA LEU A 51 -4.61 0.97 14.86
C LEU A 51 -5.88 1.83 14.85
N GLN A 52 -6.99 1.36 14.24
CA GLN A 52 -8.27 2.08 14.24
C GLN A 52 -8.79 2.28 15.67
N THR A 53 -8.74 1.24 16.51
CA THR A 53 -9.11 1.32 17.93
C THR A 53 -8.24 2.36 18.64
N ALA A 54 -6.92 2.34 18.45
CA ALA A 54 -6.02 3.32 19.06
C ALA A 54 -6.35 4.76 18.60
N PHE A 55 -6.56 4.98 17.30
CA PHE A 55 -6.88 6.30 16.75
C PHE A 55 -8.23 6.86 17.23
N GLN A 56 -9.18 5.99 17.52
CA GLN A 56 -10.49 6.39 18.06
C GLN A 56 -10.39 6.89 19.50
N HIS A 57 -9.50 6.32 20.30
CA HIS A 57 -9.40 6.61 21.74
C HIS A 57 -8.30 7.62 22.09
N CYS A 58 -7.38 7.96 21.18
CA CYS A 58 -6.33 8.94 21.45
C CYS A 58 -6.90 10.35 21.67
N GLN A 59 -6.32 11.09 22.65
CA GLN A 59 -6.73 12.44 23.02
C GLN A 59 -5.66 13.48 22.70
N GLY A 60 -4.38 13.10 22.66
CA GLY A 60 -3.25 13.98 22.33
C GLY A 60 -3.37 14.60 20.93
N ASP A 61 -2.76 15.77 20.69
CA ASP A 61 -2.80 16.47 19.40
C ASP A 61 -2.05 15.70 18.29
N TYR A 62 -1.03 14.97 18.70
CA TYR A 62 -0.23 14.11 17.81
C TYR A 62 -0.26 12.67 18.31
N VAL A 63 -0.26 11.72 17.38
CA VAL A 63 -0.27 10.29 17.68
C VAL A 63 0.96 9.66 17.08
N VAL A 64 1.76 8.97 17.88
CA VAL A 64 2.92 8.19 17.40
C VAL A 64 2.60 6.70 17.53
N THR A 65 2.70 5.97 16.42
CA THR A 65 2.56 4.52 16.40
C THR A 65 3.94 3.86 16.42
N MET A 66 4.10 2.79 17.19
CA MET A 66 5.33 2.03 17.30
C MET A 66 5.04 0.55 17.56
N ASP A 67 5.90 -0.33 17.03
CA ASP A 67 5.88 -1.76 17.36
C ASP A 67 6.49 -2.00 18.75
N LEU A 68 5.87 -2.87 19.54
CA LEU A 68 6.37 -3.26 20.87
C LEU A 68 7.60 -4.17 20.83
N ASP A 69 8.01 -4.63 19.66
CA ASP A 69 9.16 -5.52 19.48
C ASP A 69 10.52 -4.80 19.57
N LEU A 70 10.50 -3.49 19.80
CA LEU A 70 11.69 -2.64 19.91
C LEU A 70 12.63 -2.73 18.69
N SER A 71 12.09 -3.10 17.53
CA SER A 71 12.84 -3.06 16.26
C SER A 71 13.26 -1.62 15.87
N TYR A 72 12.60 -0.64 16.42
CA TYR A 72 13.01 0.76 16.42
C TYR A 72 13.26 1.23 17.85
N SER A 73 14.35 1.97 18.04
CA SER A 73 14.68 2.56 19.34
C SER A 73 13.66 3.64 19.75
N PRO A 74 13.33 3.77 21.05
CA PRO A 74 12.37 4.75 21.56
C PRO A 74 12.69 6.21 21.24
N ASP A 75 13.95 6.58 20.96
CA ASP A 75 14.36 7.92 20.53
C ASP A 75 13.68 8.38 19.24
N HIS A 76 13.20 7.45 18.42
CA HIS A 76 12.43 7.79 17.23
C HIS A 76 11.12 8.53 17.57
N ILE A 77 10.54 8.32 18.75
CA ILE A 77 9.31 8.99 19.17
C ILE A 77 9.55 10.50 19.26
N GLU A 78 10.61 10.92 19.94
CA GLU A 78 10.94 12.35 20.09
C GLU A 78 11.26 12.99 18.74
N ARG A 79 12.09 12.34 17.93
CA ARG A 79 12.46 12.81 16.58
C ARG A 79 11.26 12.96 15.64
N LEU A 80 10.29 12.05 15.73
CA LEU A 80 9.05 12.11 14.96
C LEU A 80 8.18 13.28 15.44
N LEU A 81 8.03 13.47 16.76
CA LEU A 81 7.27 14.55 17.35
C LEU A 81 7.88 15.92 17.04
N GLU A 82 9.17 16.10 17.23
CA GLU A 82 9.86 17.35 16.87
C GLU A 82 9.66 17.68 15.39
N LYS A 83 9.79 16.67 14.51
CA LYS A 83 9.64 16.89 13.08
C LYS A 83 8.21 17.26 12.69
N ILE A 84 7.19 16.57 13.21
CA ILE A 84 5.79 16.86 12.85
C ILE A 84 5.38 18.25 13.35
N ILE A 85 5.79 18.63 14.56
CA ILE A 85 5.51 19.95 15.14
C ILE A 85 6.22 21.05 14.33
N ALA A 86 7.52 20.91 14.07
CA ALA A 86 8.30 21.91 13.36
C ALA A 86 7.84 22.12 11.91
N THR A 87 7.35 21.08 11.26
CA THR A 87 6.97 21.14 9.83
C THR A 87 5.48 21.33 9.61
N GLN A 88 4.65 21.22 10.64
CA GLN A 88 3.18 21.19 10.54
C GLN A 88 2.70 20.16 9.49
N ALA A 89 3.38 19.02 9.45
CA ALA A 89 3.00 17.92 8.56
C ALA A 89 1.84 17.12 9.16
N GLN A 90 1.00 16.52 8.33
CA GLN A 90 -0.06 15.61 8.77
C GLN A 90 0.49 14.22 9.12
N ILE A 91 1.59 13.81 8.46
CA ILE A 91 2.23 12.51 8.70
C ILE A 91 3.75 12.67 8.63
N VAL A 92 4.47 12.07 9.59
CA VAL A 92 5.91 11.88 9.54
C VAL A 92 6.24 10.40 9.71
N ILE A 93 7.08 9.87 8.83
CA ILE A 93 7.40 8.44 8.72
C ILE A 93 8.85 8.21 9.12
N ALA A 94 9.11 7.24 9.99
CA ALA A 94 10.45 6.73 10.26
C ALA A 94 10.87 5.79 9.12
N SER A 95 11.83 6.24 8.29
CA SER A 95 12.22 5.55 7.06
C SER A 95 13.62 4.96 7.14
N PRO A 96 13.76 3.62 7.21
CA PRO A 96 15.05 2.96 7.15
C PRO A 96 15.61 2.85 5.72
N TYR A 97 14.80 3.14 4.69
CA TYR A 97 15.17 3.01 3.28
C TYR A 97 15.50 4.34 2.60
N MET A 98 15.26 5.47 3.22
CA MET A 98 15.67 6.77 2.72
C MET A 98 17.17 7.02 2.92
N LYS A 99 17.71 8.07 2.30
CA LYS A 99 19.10 8.49 2.50
C LYS A 99 19.36 8.82 4.00
N GLY A 100 20.36 8.18 4.59
CA GLY A 100 20.66 8.28 6.03
C GLY A 100 19.93 7.25 6.90
N GLY A 101 18.95 6.49 6.37
CA GLY A 101 18.34 5.37 7.08
C GLY A 101 19.25 4.13 7.12
N ARG A 102 19.03 3.26 8.11
CA ARG A 102 19.84 2.05 8.32
C ARG A 102 18.95 0.85 8.62
N VAL A 103 19.41 -0.34 8.18
CA VAL A 103 18.77 -1.64 8.48
C VAL A 103 19.84 -2.60 8.95
N SER A 104 19.74 -3.08 10.20
CA SER A 104 20.71 -3.96 10.86
C SER A 104 20.03 -5.27 11.31
N ASN A 105 20.81 -6.35 11.36
CA ASN A 105 20.41 -7.66 11.91
C ASN A 105 19.17 -8.30 11.24
N VAL A 106 18.76 -7.83 10.07
CA VAL A 106 17.65 -8.39 9.28
C VAL A 106 18.20 -9.37 8.26
N PRO A 107 17.65 -10.61 8.13
CA PRO A 107 18.05 -11.58 7.11
C PRO A 107 18.01 -10.98 5.71
N TRP A 108 19.06 -11.21 4.90
CA TRP A 108 19.24 -10.54 3.62
C TRP A 108 18.05 -10.73 2.65
N LYS A 109 17.47 -11.95 2.59
CA LYS A 109 16.28 -12.24 1.75
C LYS A 109 15.10 -11.35 2.13
N ARG A 110 14.85 -11.17 3.43
CA ARG A 110 13.76 -10.34 3.94
C ARG A 110 14.02 -8.86 3.71
N ARG A 111 15.27 -8.42 3.89
CA ARG A 111 15.70 -7.06 3.58
C ARG A 111 15.51 -6.73 2.09
N LEU A 112 15.91 -7.65 1.19
CA LEU A 112 15.74 -7.49 -0.25
C LEU A 112 14.25 -7.39 -0.61
N LEU A 113 13.44 -8.35 -0.12
CA LEU A 113 11.99 -8.38 -0.37
C LEU A 113 11.29 -7.11 0.12
N SER A 114 11.59 -6.67 1.35
CA SER A 114 11.03 -5.45 1.91
C SER A 114 11.46 -4.19 1.12
N LYS A 115 12.72 -4.12 0.69
CA LYS A 115 13.22 -3.03 -0.15
C LYS A 115 12.53 -3.01 -1.52
N CYS A 116 12.37 -4.18 -2.16
CA CYS A 116 11.66 -4.29 -3.44
C CYS A 116 10.19 -3.91 -3.30
N ALA A 117 9.50 -4.40 -2.26
CA ALA A 117 8.11 -4.06 -1.99
C ALA A 117 7.93 -2.55 -1.77
N ASN A 118 8.74 -1.94 -0.90
CA ASN A 118 8.67 -0.50 -0.68
C ASN A 118 9.02 0.30 -1.94
N LYS A 119 10.03 -0.10 -2.71
CA LYS A 119 10.37 0.54 -3.99
C LYS A 119 9.20 0.45 -4.99
N PHE A 120 8.59 -0.73 -5.11
CA PHE A 120 7.42 -0.92 -5.98
C PHE A 120 6.24 -0.04 -5.56
N LEU A 121 5.92 -0.01 -4.26
CA LEU A 121 4.85 0.82 -3.72
C LEU A 121 5.17 2.31 -3.82
N SER A 122 6.42 2.71 -3.60
CA SER A 122 6.85 4.12 -3.69
C SER A 122 6.75 4.68 -5.10
N MET A 123 6.96 3.86 -6.13
CA MET A 123 6.71 4.26 -7.53
C MET A 123 5.25 4.62 -7.78
N SER A 124 4.33 4.13 -6.94
CA SER A 124 2.89 4.38 -7.03
C SER A 124 2.46 5.62 -6.26
N TYR A 125 3.28 6.12 -5.33
CA TYR A 125 3.03 7.32 -4.56
C TYR A 125 3.56 8.57 -5.29
N LYS A 126 2.75 9.63 -5.38
CA LYS A 126 3.20 10.93 -5.92
C LYS A 126 4.00 11.66 -4.84
N GLY A 127 5.30 11.46 -4.79
CA GLY A 127 6.20 12.06 -3.81
C GLY A 127 7.42 11.16 -3.53
N ASN A 128 8.45 11.70 -2.92
CA ASN A 128 9.69 10.97 -2.60
C ASN A 128 9.52 10.20 -1.28
N ILE A 129 8.60 9.24 -1.21
CA ILE A 129 8.41 8.38 -0.04
C ILE A 129 9.05 7.02 -0.30
N HIS A 130 9.97 6.60 0.58
CA HIS A 130 10.74 5.37 0.46
C HIS A 130 10.19 4.23 1.30
N THR A 131 9.40 4.54 2.36
CA THR A 131 8.86 3.55 3.30
C THR A 131 7.34 3.66 3.40
N ILE A 132 6.65 2.75 2.70
CA ILE A 132 5.17 2.72 2.68
C ILE A 132 4.62 1.72 3.68
N THR A 133 5.33 0.62 3.93
CA THR A 133 4.85 -0.48 4.78
C THR A 133 5.22 -0.32 6.26
N GLY A 134 6.11 0.62 6.61
CA GLY A 134 6.54 0.85 8.00
C GLY A 134 5.40 1.36 8.88
N MET A 135 5.33 0.88 10.13
CA MET A 135 4.33 1.28 11.10
C MET A 135 4.77 2.46 11.98
N VAL A 136 6.08 2.67 12.16
CA VAL A 136 6.59 3.73 13.04
C VAL A 136 6.42 5.10 12.38
N ARG A 137 5.41 5.83 12.84
CA ARG A 137 4.97 7.11 12.26
C ARG A 137 4.39 8.03 13.31
N ALA A 138 4.46 9.33 13.04
CA ALA A 138 3.67 10.33 13.77
C ALA A 138 2.56 10.87 12.86
N TYR A 139 1.43 11.17 13.45
CA TYR A 139 0.23 11.68 12.79
C TYR A 139 -0.33 12.87 13.54
N GLU A 140 -0.88 13.83 12.83
CA GLU A 140 -1.81 14.81 13.42
C GLU A 140 -3.13 14.09 13.73
N ARG A 141 -3.59 14.16 14.99
CA ARG A 141 -4.80 13.43 15.43
C ARG A 141 -6.03 13.74 14.60
N LYS A 142 -6.30 15.03 14.36
CA LYS A 142 -7.47 15.45 13.59
C LYS A 142 -7.45 14.87 12.18
N PHE A 143 -6.27 14.85 11.56
CA PHE A 143 -6.09 14.30 10.23
C PHE A 143 -6.29 12.78 10.20
N ILE A 144 -5.61 12.01 11.05
CA ILE A 144 -5.72 10.54 11.01
C ILE A 144 -7.14 10.05 11.30
N ARG A 145 -7.84 10.69 12.22
CA ARG A 145 -9.27 10.38 12.52
C ARG A 145 -10.21 10.69 11.38
N SER A 146 -9.89 11.67 10.52
CA SER A 146 -10.70 12.03 9.36
C SER A 146 -10.60 11.04 8.20
N LEU A 147 -9.61 10.14 8.20
CA LEU A 147 -9.36 9.26 7.05
C LEU A 147 -10.35 8.09 6.90
N ASN A 148 -11.14 7.79 7.92
CA ASN A 148 -12.11 6.67 7.89
C ASN A 148 -11.51 5.38 7.33
N LEU A 149 -10.52 4.81 8.03
CA LEU A 149 -9.76 3.65 7.62
C LEU A 149 -10.64 2.38 7.58
N LYS A 150 -10.45 1.53 6.57
CA LYS A 150 -11.20 0.29 6.35
C LYS A 150 -10.34 -0.96 6.34
N ALA A 151 -9.06 -0.83 5.98
CA ALA A 151 -8.14 -1.96 5.95
C ALA A 151 -7.95 -2.54 7.35
N THR A 152 -7.99 -3.86 7.44
CA THR A 152 -7.94 -4.58 8.72
C THR A 152 -6.55 -5.07 9.10
N ASP A 153 -5.65 -5.26 8.13
CA ASP A 153 -4.29 -5.77 8.36
C ASP A 153 -3.22 -4.73 7.93
N THR A 154 -2.05 -5.19 7.57
CA THR A 154 -0.85 -4.41 7.24
C THR A 154 -1.04 -3.43 6.08
N GLU A 155 -2.00 -3.68 5.19
CA GLU A 155 -2.41 -2.76 4.13
C GLU A 155 -2.96 -1.43 4.65
N CYS A 156 -3.33 -1.34 5.92
CA CYS A 156 -3.75 -0.09 6.57
C CYS A 156 -2.69 1.01 6.42
N ASN A 157 -1.40 0.67 6.52
CA ASN A 157 -0.30 1.62 6.34
C ASN A 157 -0.25 2.22 4.93
N ALA A 158 -0.58 1.41 3.93
CA ALA A 158 -0.68 1.84 2.54
C ALA A 158 -1.96 2.65 2.30
N GLU A 159 -3.09 2.24 2.88
CA GLU A 159 -4.36 2.97 2.83
C GLU A 159 -4.23 4.38 3.39
N ILE A 160 -3.59 4.53 4.56
CA ILE A 160 -3.34 5.84 5.19
C ILE A 160 -2.61 6.77 4.21
N LEU A 161 -1.52 6.30 3.59
CA LEU A 161 -0.73 7.12 2.67
C LEU A 161 -1.49 7.41 1.37
N TYR A 162 -2.27 6.45 0.86
CA TYR A 162 -3.10 6.67 -0.31
C TYR A 162 -4.15 7.76 -0.07
N LYS A 163 -4.87 7.69 1.06
CA LYS A 163 -5.85 8.71 1.44
C LYS A 163 -5.20 10.07 1.73
N ALA A 164 -4.03 10.07 2.37
CA ALA A 164 -3.23 11.27 2.57
C ALA A 164 -2.84 11.94 1.24
N GLN A 165 -2.44 11.15 0.25
CA GLN A 165 -2.14 11.66 -1.09
C GLN A 165 -3.38 12.25 -1.78
N LEU A 166 -4.55 11.60 -1.67
CA LEU A 166 -5.80 12.13 -2.21
C LEU A 166 -6.16 13.49 -1.61
N LEU A 167 -5.96 13.63 -0.31
CA LEU A 167 -6.22 14.87 0.42
C LEU A 167 -5.10 15.91 0.32
N ARG A 168 -4.06 15.63 -0.49
CA ARG A 168 -2.86 16.49 -0.65
C ARG A 168 -2.19 16.82 0.69
N ALA A 169 -2.23 15.88 1.64
CA ALA A 169 -1.61 16.05 2.94
C ALA A 169 -0.10 16.11 2.83
N LYS A 170 0.52 16.90 3.70
CA LYS A 170 1.97 17.00 3.80
C LYS A 170 2.52 15.78 4.54
N VAL A 171 3.22 14.90 3.80
CA VAL A 171 3.86 13.70 4.31
C VAL A 171 5.37 13.85 4.20
N ILE A 172 6.09 13.59 5.29
CA ILE A 172 7.54 13.74 5.37
C ILE A 172 8.15 12.44 5.89
N GLU A 173 9.37 12.11 5.46
CA GLU A 173 10.17 11.03 6.04
C GLU A 173 11.33 11.59 6.86
N ILE A 174 11.70 10.86 7.92
CA ILE A 174 12.96 11.06 8.66
C ILE A 174 13.79 9.79 8.59
N PRO A 175 15.14 9.89 8.53
CA PRO A 175 15.98 8.72 8.55
C PRO A 175 15.85 7.96 9.87
N ALA A 176 15.69 6.65 9.80
CA ALA A 176 15.49 5.79 10.94
C ALA A 176 16.40 4.56 10.89
N HIS A 177 16.61 3.94 12.04
CA HIS A 177 17.39 2.72 12.18
C HIS A 177 16.45 1.57 12.59
N LEU A 178 16.26 0.62 11.68
CA LEU A 178 15.58 -0.64 11.94
C LEU A 178 16.61 -1.68 12.37
N ASP A 179 16.52 -2.16 13.61
CA ASP A 179 17.44 -3.17 14.16
C ASP A 179 16.68 -4.36 14.74
N TRP A 180 17.02 -5.56 14.28
CA TRP A 180 16.48 -6.81 14.79
C TRP A 180 17.39 -7.51 15.78
N GLY A 181 18.41 -6.86 16.31
CA GLY A 181 19.37 -7.44 17.26
C GLY A 181 18.67 -8.03 18.49
N LEU A 182 17.76 -7.29 19.10
CA LEU A 182 17.01 -7.73 20.28
C LEU A 182 16.04 -8.89 19.96
N LEU A 183 15.42 -8.91 18.80
CA LEU A 183 14.53 -10.00 18.37
C LEU A 183 15.28 -11.32 18.18
N ASN A 184 16.53 -11.26 17.70
CA ASN A 184 17.36 -12.45 17.47
C ASN A 184 17.88 -13.07 18.78
N THR A 185 18.11 -12.25 19.82
CA THR A 185 18.56 -12.71 21.15
C THR A 185 17.45 -13.35 21.98
N ALA A 186 16.19 -13.03 21.74
CA ALA A 186 15.03 -13.61 22.43
C ALA A 186 14.70 -15.06 22.05
N GLY A 187 15.55 -15.75 21.28
CA GLY A 187 15.49 -17.19 21.00
C GLY A 187 14.28 -17.70 20.19
N LYS A 188 13.32 -16.84 19.85
CA LYS A 188 12.17 -17.18 19.01
C LYS A 188 12.56 -17.06 17.53
N LYS A 189 13.19 -18.11 16.96
CA LYS A 189 13.24 -18.26 15.50
C LYS A 189 11.82 -18.24 14.97
N ARG A 190 11.39 -17.11 14.42
CA ARG A 190 10.15 -17.03 13.64
C ARG A 190 10.27 -17.91 12.41
N HIS A 191 9.90 -19.19 12.52
CA HIS A 191 9.65 -20.06 11.38
C HIS A 191 8.44 -19.51 10.61
N SER A 192 8.66 -18.83 9.51
CA SER A 192 7.62 -18.15 8.80
C SER A 192 7.82 -18.08 7.29
N SER A 193 7.89 -19.26 6.65
CA SER A 193 7.72 -19.31 5.19
C SER A 193 6.28 -18.93 4.77
N MET A 194 5.25 -19.36 5.50
CA MET A 194 3.86 -18.98 5.23
C MET A 194 3.56 -17.49 5.47
N LYS A 195 4.23 -16.86 6.46
CA LYS A 195 4.07 -15.41 6.71
C LYS A 195 4.76 -14.55 5.66
N ILE A 196 5.81 -15.03 5.00
CA ILE A 196 6.45 -14.33 3.87
C ILE A 196 5.49 -14.27 2.68
N LEU A 197 4.86 -15.38 2.30
CA LEU A 197 3.87 -15.41 1.21
C LEU A 197 2.66 -14.52 1.50
N ARG A 198 2.15 -14.52 2.74
CA ARG A 198 1.08 -13.61 3.17
C ARG A 198 1.52 -12.15 3.13
N GLY A 199 2.75 -11.82 3.53
CA GLY A 199 3.33 -10.49 3.45
C GLY A 199 3.53 -10.02 2.01
N ILE A 200 3.91 -10.91 1.08
CA ILE A 200 3.96 -10.61 -0.36
C ILE A 200 2.55 -10.32 -0.88
N GLY A 201 1.57 -11.17 -0.54
CA GLY A 201 0.17 -10.96 -0.91
C GLY A 201 -0.37 -9.61 -0.43
N GLY A 202 -0.12 -9.25 0.84
CA GLY A 202 -0.49 -7.93 1.39
C GLY A 202 0.19 -6.77 0.68
N SER A 203 1.48 -6.89 0.33
CA SER A 203 2.20 -5.86 -0.42
C SER A 203 1.70 -5.72 -1.86
N LEU A 204 1.36 -6.84 -2.52
CA LEU A 204 0.74 -6.83 -3.85
C LEU A 204 -0.65 -6.19 -3.80
N MET A 205 -1.45 -6.55 -2.79
CA MET A 205 -2.78 -5.97 -2.58
C MET A 205 -2.70 -4.46 -2.31
N ALA A 206 -1.75 -4.02 -1.49
CA ALA A 206 -1.48 -2.59 -1.29
C ALA A 206 -1.09 -1.89 -2.60
N GLY A 207 -0.22 -2.51 -3.42
CA GLY A 207 0.13 -1.99 -4.74
C GLY A 207 -1.08 -1.89 -5.68
N PHE A 208 -1.99 -2.86 -5.61
CA PHE A 208 -3.24 -2.85 -6.37
C PHE A 208 -4.15 -1.67 -5.98
N ILE A 209 -4.22 -1.32 -4.68
CA ILE A 209 -4.96 -0.15 -4.20
C ILE A 209 -4.43 1.15 -4.84
N PHE A 210 -3.10 1.31 -4.94
CA PHE A 210 -2.51 2.53 -5.49
C PHE A 210 -2.63 2.66 -7.03
N ARG A 211 -2.37 1.55 -7.75
CA ARG A 211 -2.34 1.54 -9.23
C ARG A 211 -2.86 0.24 -9.81
N PRO A 212 -4.15 -0.04 -9.65
CA PRO A 212 -4.74 -1.30 -10.13
C PRO A 212 -4.52 -1.50 -11.63
N PHE A 213 -4.54 -0.44 -12.44
CA PHE A 213 -4.35 -0.51 -13.88
C PHE A 213 -2.98 -1.05 -14.31
N MET A 214 -1.92 -0.87 -13.52
CA MET A 214 -0.58 -1.37 -13.88
C MET A 214 -0.53 -2.91 -13.94
N TYR A 215 -1.33 -3.59 -13.12
CA TYR A 215 -1.41 -5.06 -13.11
C TYR A 215 -2.02 -5.63 -14.39
N PHE A 216 -2.77 -4.84 -15.13
CA PHE A 216 -3.39 -5.22 -16.38
C PHE A 216 -2.66 -4.62 -17.59
N ILE A 217 -2.29 -3.35 -17.55
CA ILE A 217 -1.67 -2.67 -18.69
C ILE A 217 -0.27 -3.21 -18.99
N VAL A 218 0.57 -3.43 -17.98
CA VAL A 218 1.95 -3.89 -18.21
C VAL A 218 1.98 -5.28 -18.86
N PRO A 219 1.34 -6.33 -18.32
CA PRO A 219 1.30 -7.62 -19.00
C PRO A 219 0.53 -7.56 -20.32
N GLY A 220 -0.51 -6.71 -20.45
CA GLY A 220 -1.22 -6.48 -21.70
C GLY A 220 -0.33 -5.94 -22.80
N ILE A 221 0.53 -4.96 -22.50
CA ILE A 221 1.52 -4.43 -23.48
C ILE A 221 2.55 -5.50 -23.85
N ILE A 222 3.04 -6.28 -22.89
CA ILE A 222 4.01 -7.36 -23.17
C ILE A 222 3.40 -8.38 -24.13
N LEU A 223 2.18 -8.86 -23.85
CA LEU A 223 1.48 -9.80 -24.72
C LEU A 223 1.17 -9.20 -26.10
N LEU A 224 0.84 -7.91 -26.16
CA LEU A 224 0.62 -7.21 -27.42
C LEU A 224 1.90 -7.20 -28.28
N LEU A 225 3.03 -6.89 -27.69
CA LEU A 225 4.33 -6.91 -28.40
C LEU A 225 4.68 -8.32 -28.92
N VAL A 226 4.44 -9.35 -28.11
CA VAL A 226 4.62 -10.75 -28.50
C VAL A 226 3.70 -11.11 -29.67
N SER A 227 2.43 -10.74 -29.60
CA SER A 227 1.45 -11.00 -30.66
C SER A 227 1.83 -10.28 -31.96
N VAL A 228 2.18 -8.99 -31.87
CA VAL A 228 2.62 -8.21 -33.04
C VAL A 228 3.85 -8.86 -33.68
N TYR A 229 4.83 -9.29 -32.88
CA TYR A 229 5.98 -10.02 -33.39
C TYR A 229 5.58 -11.28 -34.17
N ILE A 230 4.68 -12.09 -33.63
CA ILE A 230 4.22 -13.34 -34.28
C ILE A 230 3.45 -13.00 -35.57
N ILE A 231 2.59 -12.00 -35.56
CA ILE A 231 1.81 -11.60 -36.75
C ILE A 231 2.73 -11.09 -37.87
N VAL A 232 3.70 -10.22 -37.52
CA VAL A 232 4.69 -9.73 -38.49
C VAL A 232 5.52 -10.89 -39.03
N TRP A 233 5.89 -11.83 -38.20
CA TRP A 233 6.62 -13.03 -38.62
C TRP A 233 5.79 -13.91 -39.57
N ILE A 234 4.49 -14.14 -39.30
CA ILE A 234 3.57 -14.82 -40.21
C ILE A 234 3.48 -14.07 -41.54
N PHE A 235 3.33 -12.77 -41.50
CA PHE A 235 3.24 -11.92 -42.69
C PHE A 235 4.49 -12.02 -43.57
N ILE A 236 5.69 -11.95 -42.97
CA ILE A 236 6.96 -12.09 -43.71
C ILE A 236 7.03 -13.49 -44.37
N ASN A 237 6.69 -14.56 -43.66
CA ASN A 237 6.69 -15.92 -44.23
C ASN A 237 5.67 -16.05 -45.35
N THR A 238 4.50 -15.41 -45.24
CA THR A 238 3.47 -15.39 -46.32
C THR A 238 4.03 -14.67 -47.53
N MET A 239 4.68 -13.52 -47.38
CA MET A 239 5.30 -12.80 -48.50
C MET A 239 6.43 -13.56 -49.17
N THR A 240 7.16 -14.41 -48.45
CA THR A 240 8.24 -15.26 -48.99
C THR A 240 7.68 -16.35 -49.87
N ILE A 241 6.50 -16.93 -49.55
CA ILE A 241 5.83 -17.98 -50.33
C ILE A 241 4.96 -17.40 -51.43
N TYR A 242 4.52 -16.15 -51.32
CA TYR A 242 3.60 -15.51 -52.28
C TYR A 242 4.05 -15.59 -53.75
N PRO A 243 5.36 -15.40 -54.12
CA PRO A 243 5.78 -15.54 -55.53
C PRO A 243 5.51 -16.92 -56.12
N GLU A 244 5.56 -17.99 -55.32
CA GLU A 244 5.30 -19.37 -55.77
C GLU A 244 3.84 -19.59 -56.05
N THR A 245 2.94 -18.81 -55.42
CA THR A 245 1.46 -18.95 -55.60
C THR A 245 0.94 -18.07 -56.74
N LEU A 246 1.74 -17.19 -57.34
CA LEU A 246 1.36 -16.35 -58.49
C LEU A 246 0.90 -17.17 -59.71
N ALA A 247 1.45 -18.38 -59.86
CA ALA A 247 1.13 -19.26 -61.01
C ALA A 247 -0.20 -20.04 -60.80
N THR A 248 -0.83 -20.00 -59.62
CA THR A 248 -1.96 -20.87 -59.28
C THR A 248 -3.32 -20.24 -59.55
N SER A 249 -3.44 -18.93 -59.62
CA SER A 249 -4.67 -18.20 -59.90
C SER A 249 -4.39 -16.80 -60.48
N PRO A 250 -5.24 -16.26 -61.38
CA PRO A 250 -5.10 -14.90 -61.89
C PRO A 250 -5.54 -13.83 -60.89
N TYR A 251 -6.23 -14.20 -59.78
CA TYR A 251 -6.80 -13.28 -58.82
C TYR A 251 -5.88 -13.12 -57.59
N PHE A 252 -5.63 -11.87 -57.18
CA PHE A 252 -4.78 -11.55 -56.02
C PHE A 252 -5.27 -12.20 -54.74
N ASP A 253 -6.59 -12.16 -54.47
CA ASP A 253 -7.16 -12.72 -53.23
C ASP A 253 -6.93 -14.23 -53.10
N ASP A 254 -7.01 -14.98 -54.19
CA ASP A 254 -6.73 -16.41 -54.23
C ASP A 254 -5.24 -16.69 -54.02
N GLN A 255 -4.36 -15.91 -54.65
CA GLN A 255 -2.92 -16.06 -54.52
C GLN A 255 -2.47 -15.82 -53.09
N PHE A 256 -2.97 -14.73 -52.47
CA PHE A 256 -2.66 -14.39 -51.09
C PHE A 256 -3.23 -15.42 -50.11
N SER A 257 -4.48 -15.82 -50.30
CA SER A 257 -5.13 -16.85 -49.49
C SER A 257 -4.40 -18.21 -49.55
N ASN A 258 -3.93 -18.62 -50.73
CA ASN A 258 -3.14 -19.83 -50.91
C ASN A 258 -1.76 -19.73 -50.17
N ALA A 259 -1.11 -18.57 -50.23
CA ALA A 259 0.15 -18.34 -49.50
C ALA A 259 -0.08 -18.43 -47.99
N VAL A 260 -1.12 -17.79 -47.43
CA VAL A 260 -1.49 -17.89 -46.03
C VAL A 260 -1.80 -19.34 -45.63
N ALA A 261 -2.56 -20.08 -46.47
CA ALA A 261 -2.89 -21.48 -46.23
C ALA A 261 -1.65 -22.38 -46.21
N ALA A 262 -0.66 -22.12 -47.07
CA ALA A 262 0.61 -22.83 -47.08
C ALA A 262 1.41 -22.59 -45.76
N VAL A 263 1.51 -21.33 -45.31
CA VAL A 263 2.15 -21.00 -44.03
C VAL A 263 1.40 -21.64 -42.86
N TYR A 264 0.06 -21.62 -42.89
CA TYR A 264 -0.75 -22.26 -41.85
C TYR A 264 -0.51 -23.77 -41.79
N LYS A 265 -0.49 -24.46 -42.92
CA LYS A 265 -0.18 -25.90 -42.96
C LYS A 265 1.20 -26.22 -42.40
N ALA A 266 2.19 -25.40 -42.69
CA ALA A 266 3.54 -25.60 -42.19
C ALA A 266 3.67 -25.33 -40.70
N ARG A 267 2.95 -24.33 -40.15
CA ARG A 267 3.12 -23.84 -38.76
C ARG A 267 1.81 -23.37 -38.12
N PRO A 268 0.82 -24.27 -37.92
CA PRO A 268 -0.49 -23.90 -37.39
C PRO A 268 -0.45 -23.28 -35.99
N HIS A 269 0.51 -23.72 -35.16
CA HIS A 269 0.70 -23.21 -33.80
C HIS A 269 0.97 -21.70 -33.75
N ALA A 270 1.65 -21.12 -34.75
CA ALA A 270 1.93 -19.69 -34.79
C ALA A 270 0.65 -18.85 -34.90
N PHE A 271 -0.32 -19.30 -35.69
CA PHE A 271 -1.63 -18.63 -35.82
C PHE A 271 -2.43 -18.69 -34.52
N PHE A 272 -2.48 -19.88 -33.88
CA PHE A 272 -3.18 -20.03 -32.59
C PHE A 272 -2.53 -19.23 -31.48
N VAL A 273 -1.20 -19.27 -31.33
CA VAL A 273 -0.47 -18.52 -30.32
C VAL A 273 -0.59 -17.02 -30.61
N GLY A 274 -0.39 -16.58 -31.84
CA GLY A 274 -0.51 -15.17 -32.23
C GLY A 274 -1.91 -14.61 -31.98
N GLY A 275 -2.95 -15.35 -32.39
CA GLY A 275 -4.34 -14.96 -32.19
C GLY A 275 -4.76 -14.95 -30.71
N SER A 276 -4.44 -16.01 -29.97
CA SER A 276 -4.78 -16.10 -28.55
C SER A 276 -4.04 -15.06 -27.69
N THR A 277 -2.76 -14.79 -27.98
CA THR A 277 -2.02 -13.73 -27.28
C THR A 277 -2.55 -12.34 -27.62
N LEU A 278 -3.00 -12.10 -28.86
CA LEU A 278 -3.66 -10.83 -29.23
C LEU A 278 -4.93 -10.61 -28.45
N LEU A 279 -5.81 -11.62 -28.41
CA LEU A 279 -7.08 -11.54 -27.66
C LEU A 279 -6.83 -11.30 -26.17
N ALA A 280 -5.91 -12.03 -25.57
CA ALA A 280 -5.50 -11.85 -24.18
C ALA A 280 -4.93 -10.46 -23.92
N ALA A 281 -4.10 -9.93 -24.83
CA ALA A 281 -3.56 -8.58 -24.74
C ALA A 281 -4.66 -7.51 -24.75
N LEU A 282 -5.58 -7.59 -25.72
CA LEU A 282 -6.71 -6.66 -25.84
C LEU A 282 -7.61 -6.71 -24.60
N GLN A 283 -7.89 -7.90 -24.08
CA GLN A 283 -8.68 -8.08 -22.86
C GLN A 283 -8.01 -7.46 -21.64
N LEU A 284 -6.71 -7.69 -21.45
CA LEU A 284 -5.95 -7.08 -20.34
C LEU A 284 -5.88 -5.57 -20.47
N LEU A 285 -5.65 -5.02 -21.65
CA LEU A 285 -5.63 -3.58 -21.87
C LEU A 285 -6.99 -2.94 -21.58
N SER A 286 -8.09 -3.56 -22.01
CA SER A 286 -9.45 -3.11 -21.73
C SER A 286 -9.75 -3.11 -20.22
N LEU A 287 -9.37 -4.16 -19.49
CA LEU A 287 -9.47 -4.24 -18.03
C LEU A 287 -8.61 -3.15 -17.35
N GLY A 288 -7.43 -2.86 -17.92
CA GLY A 288 -6.56 -1.81 -17.43
C GLY A 288 -7.19 -0.42 -17.55
N ILE A 289 -7.81 -0.12 -18.68
CA ILE A 289 -8.52 1.15 -18.91
C ILE A 289 -9.72 1.27 -17.97
N LEU A 290 -10.53 0.22 -17.85
CA LEU A 290 -11.68 0.19 -16.94
C LEU A 290 -11.24 0.40 -15.48
N SER A 291 -10.14 -0.24 -15.08
CA SER A 291 -9.56 -0.09 -13.74
C SER A 291 -9.08 1.34 -13.48
N LEU A 292 -8.51 2.01 -14.48
CA LEU A 292 -8.13 3.43 -14.39
C LEU A 292 -9.36 4.33 -14.21
N GLN A 293 -10.42 4.07 -14.95
CA GLN A 293 -11.68 4.81 -14.86
C GLN A 293 -12.33 4.64 -13.49
N ASN A 294 -12.43 3.41 -12.99
CA ASN A 294 -12.96 3.12 -11.66
C ASN A 294 -12.15 3.81 -10.54
N LYS A 295 -10.82 3.88 -10.69
CA LYS A 295 -9.98 4.61 -9.77
C LYS A 295 -10.32 6.11 -9.73
N ARG A 296 -10.52 6.75 -10.89
CA ARG A 296 -10.91 8.17 -10.95
C ARG A 296 -12.25 8.43 -10.28
N TYR A 297 -13.25 7.59 -10.53
CA TYR A 297 -14.55 7.69 -9.85
C TYR A 297 -14.43 7.55 -8.33
N PHE A 298 -13.58 6.62 -7.87
CA PHE A 298 -13.34 6.47 -6.44
C PHE A 298 -12.69 7.72 -5.82
N GLU A 299 -11.72 8.31 -6.52
CA GLU A 299 -11.04 9.55 -6.08
C GLU A 299 -12.03 10.71 -5.96
N GLU A 300 -12.92 10.89 -6.92
CA GLU A 300 -13.97 11.92 -6.90
C GLU A 300 -14.98 11.70 -5.76
N LEU A 301 -15.49 10.48 -5.61
CA LEU A 301 -16.40 10.12 -4.52
C LEU A 301 -15.77 10.31 -3.15
N PHE A 302 -14.50 9.98 -3.00
CA PHE A 302 -13.77 10.19 -1.75
C PHE A 302 -13.63 11.67 -1.41
N HIS A 303 -13.28 12.50 -2.39
CA HIS A 303 -13.22 13.95 -2.22
C HIS A 303 -14.56 14.53 -1.81
N PHE A 304 -15.62 14.14 -2.50
CA PHE A 304 -16.99 14.59 -2.19
C PHE A 304 -17.41 14.20 -0.78
N SER A 305 -17.21 12.94 -0.41
CA SER A 305 -17.53 12.41 0.92
C SER A 305 -16.75 13.12 2.03
N THR A 306 -15.45 13.36 1.82
CA THR A 306 -14.61 14.06 2.81
C THR A 306 -15.01 15.53 2.96
N THR A 307 -15.41 16.19 1.89
CA THR A 307 -15.90 17.58 1.92
C THR A 307 -17.21 17.67 2.70
N LEU A 308 -18.16 16.76 2.46
CA LEU A 308 -19.40 16.68 3.21
C LEU A 308 -19.16 16.43 4.70
N TYR A 309 -18.25 15.51 5.03
CA TYR A 309 -17.90 15.21 6.42
C TYR A 309 -17.31 16.43 7.14
N LYS A 310 -16.38 17.16 6.51
CA LYS A 310 -15.82 18.39 7.07
C LYS A 310 -16.90 19.44 7.30
N LYS A 311 -17.76 19.68 6.31
CA LYS A 311 -18.86 20.64 6.43
C LYS A 311 -19.85 20.26 7.54
N HIS A 312 -20.12 18.97 7.72
CA HIS A 312 -20.95 18.48 8.81
C HIS A 312 -20.34 18.74 10.19
N LEU A 313 -19.03 18.49 10.35
CA LEU A 313 -18.30 18.80 11.58
C LEU A 313 -18.28 20.32 11.89
N GLU A 314 -18.09 21.15 10.88
CA GLU A 314 -18.14 22.62 11.02
C GLU A 314 -19.53 23.08 11.47
N ASN A 315 -20.60 22.53 10.89
CA ASN A 315 -21.96 22.83 11.28
C ASN A 315 -22.27 22.40 12.72
N LEU A 316 -21.81 21.23 13.16
CA LEU A 316 -21.97 20.77 14.55
C LEU A 316 -21.21 21.67 15.54
N ALA A 317 -20.03 22.14 15.16
CA ALA A 317 -19.24 23.08 15.99
C ALA A 317 -19.94 24.44 16.13
N VAL A 318 -20.63 24.89 15.09
CA VAL A 318 -21.40 26.16 15.09
C VAL A 318 -22.71 26.04 15.88
N THR A 319 -23.40 24.89 15.77
CA THR A 319 -24.65 24.65 16.55
C THR A 319 -24.34 24.40 18.02
N GLY A 320 -23.34 23.65 18.38
CA GLY A 320 -22.90 23.44 19.77
C GLY A 320 -22.39 24.71 20.48
N CYS A 321 -22.00 25.74 19.72
CA CYS A 321 -21.63 27.05 20.29
C CYS A 321 -22.81 27.96 20.51
N LYS A 322 -23.97 27.72 19.88
CA LYS A 322 -25.19 28.52 20.05
C LYS A 322 -26.00 28.11 21.32
N ASP A 323 -25.97 26.83 21.68
CA ASP A 323 -26.69 26.34 22.86
C ASP A 323 -26.06 26.77 24.21
N VAL A 324 -24.79 27.29 24.19
CA VAL A 324 -24.13 27.79 25.40
C VAL A 324 -24.33 29.29 25.64
N THR A 325 -24.87 30.03 24.66
CA THR A 325 -25.05 31.49 24.75
C THR A 325 -26.47 31.91 25.04
N ASP A 326 -27.45 31.00 25.01
CA ASP A 326 -28.89 31.33 25.27
C ASP A 326 -29.33 31.06 26.72
N ASP A 327 -28.42 30.55 27.57
CA ASP A 327 -28.68 30.31 29.01
C ASP A 327 -27.92 31.30 29.92
N ARG A 328 -27.81 32.58 29.51
CA ARG A 328 -27.36 33.67 30.42
C ARG A 328 -28.27 34.88 30.41
#